data_5b139a20de022899b22ba487643e20bf
#
_entry.id   5b139a20de022899b22ba487643e20bf
#
_cell.length_a   1.000
_cell.length_b   1.000
_cell.length_c   1.000
_cell.angle_alpha   90.00
_cell.angle_beta   90.00
_cell.angle_gamma   90.00
#
_symmetry.space_group_name_H-M   'P 1'
#
loop_
_entity.id
_entity.type
_entity.pdbx_description
1 polymer ?
#
loop_
_entity_poly.entity_id
_entity_poly.type
_entity_poly.pdbx_seq_one_letter_code
_entity_poly.pdbx_strand_id
1 'polypeptide(L)'
;MSAEKEQYKCAVCGRVFPRGQGIIIAIEDLVLEFHSNRCFAKFARELLKRMPQGDVKGYAKRLLEEYEEILSQRAKLRSKRI
;
A
#
# COMPACT_ATOMS: atom_id res chain seq x y z
N MET A 1 -5.76 21.69 16.36
CA MET A 1 -5.44 20.66 16.60
C MET A 1 -4.47 20.05 15.77
N SER A 2 -3.40 19.94 16.10
CA SER A 2 -2.41 19.37 15.30
C SER A 2 -2.66 17.92 15.11
N ALA A 3 -2.66 17.52 13.92
CA ALA A 3 -2.88 16.15 13.64
C ALA A 3 -1.58 15.38 13.56
N GLU A 4 -0.46 16.09 13.67
CA GLU A 4 0.80 15.40 13.51
C GLU A 4 1.29 14.82 14.80
N LYS A 5 1.75 13.59 14.72
CA LYS A 5 2.31 12.90 15.84
C LYS A 5 3.80 12.78 15.64
N GLU A 6 4.55 12.77 16.73
CA GLU A 6 5.98 12.53 16.63
C GLU A 6 6.28 11.06 16.63
N GLN A 7 5.38 10.26 17.13
CA GLN A 7 5.54 8.82 17.16
C GLN A 7 4.26 8.13 16.76
N TYR A 8 4.40 6.98 16.16
CA TYR A 8 3.28 6.18 15.73
C TYR A 8 3.43 4.77 16.27
N LYS A 9 2.34 4.04 16.30
CA LYS A 9 2.34 2.69 16.79
C LYS A 9 1.86 1.77 15.67
N CYS A 10 2.65 0.75 15.35
CA CYS A 10 2.31 -0.17 14.29
C CYS A 10 1.01 -0.90 14.61
N ALA A 11 0.09 -0.91 13.64
CA ALA A 11 -1.21 -1.53 13.84
C ALA A 11 -1.12 -3.05 13.94
N VAL A 12 -0.05 -3.64 13.44
CA VAL A 12 0.09 -5.09 13.40
C VAL A 12 0.87 -5.63 14.59
N CYS A 13 2.04 -5.08 14.87
CA CYS A 13 2.89 -5.61 15.93
C CYS A 13 3.00 -4.73 17.15
N GLY A 14 2.47 -3.53 17.11
CA GLY A 14 2.49 -2.64 18.26
C GLY A 14 3.78 -1.89 18.48
N ARG A 15 4.77 -2.06 17.60
CA ARG A 15 6.04 -1.38 17.76
C ARG A 15 5.87 0.12 17.52
N VAL A 16 6.49 0.92 18.35
CA VAL A 16 6.44 2.37 18.20
C VAL A 16 7.56 2.79 17.23
N PHE A 17 7.26 3.70 16.34
CA PHE A 17 8.26 4.18 15.39
C PHE A 17 8.11 5.70 15.20
N PRO A 18 9.21 6.37 14.84
CA PRO A 18 9.18 7.82 14.73
C PRO A 18 8.53 8.27 13.43
N ARG A 19 8.09 9.51 13.46
CA ARG A 19 7.52 10.12 12.28
C ARG A 19 8.55 10.15 11.16
N GLY A 20 8.10 9.90 9.96
CA GLY A 20 8.99 9.86 8.81
C GLY A 20 9.48 8.48 8.47
N GLN A 21 9.21 7.50 9.32
CA GLN A 21 9.55 6.13 9.02
C GLN A 21 8.28 5.31 8.97
N GLY A 22 8.36 4.16 8.34
CA GLY A 22 7.21 3.29 8.24
C GLY A 22 6.23 3.74 7.17
N ILE A 23 5.02 3.22 7.25
CA ILE A 23 4.00 3.45 6.24
C ILE A 23 2.73 3.97 6.90
N ILE A 24 2.22 5.08 6.41
CA ILE A 24 0.99 5.67 6.91
C ILE A 24 0.00 5.72 5.76
N ILE A 25 -1.15 5.12 5.93
CA ILE A 25 -2.17 5.08 4.90
C ILE A 25 -3.49 5.56 5.47
N ALA A 26 -4.14 6.48 4.76
CA ALA A 26 -5.44 6.98 5.17
C ALA A 26 -6.50 6.43 4.24
N ILE A 27 -7.53 5.82 4.82
CA ILE A 27 -8.68 5.35 4.06
C ILE A 27 -9.86 6.12 4.63
N GLU A 28 -10.26 7.17 3.96
CA GLU A 28 -11.27 8.10 4.44
C GLU A 28 -10.84 8.64 5.80
N ASP A 29 -11.58 8.38 6.85
CA ASP A 29 -11.22 8.88 8.17
C ASP A 29 -10.44 7.87 9.00
N LEU A 30 -10.12 6.74 8.40
CA LEU A 30 -9.35 5.71 9.09
C LEU A 30 -7.89 5.80 8.70
N VAL A 31 -7.02 5.95 9.68
CA VAL A 31 -5.59 6.04 9.43
C VAL A 31 -4.92 4.75 9.89
N LEU A 32 -4.15 4.15 9.00
CA LEU A 32 -3.42 2.92 9.29
C LEU A 32 -1.94 3.21 9.37
N GLU A 33 -1.29 2.69 10.40
CA GLU A 33 0.13 2.94 10.65
C GLU A 33 0.88 1.63 10.74
N PHE A 34 1.98 1.51 10.00
CA PHE A 34 2.80 0.30 10.02
C PHE A 34 4.26 0.69 10.09
N HIS A 35 5.03 0.02 10.94
CA HIS A 35 6.43 0.39 11.08
C HIS A 35 7.31 -0.16 9.96
N SER A 36 6.82 -1.14 9.19
CA SER A 36 7.63 -1.72 8.13
C SER A 36 6.73 -2.28 7.03
N ASN A 37 7.36 -2.56 5.87
CA ASN A 37 6.65 -3.16 4.75
C ASN A 37 6.13 -4.54 5.10
N ARG A 38 6.83 -5.26 5.96
CA ARG A 38 6.42 -6.60 6.34
C ARG A 38 5.08 -6.57 7.06
N CYS A 39 4.91 -5.62 7.97
CA CYS A 39 3.65 -5.50 8.69
C CYS A 39 2.54 -5.04 7.76
N PHE A 40 2.85 -4.12 6.87
CA PHE A 40 1.87 -3.66 5.89
C PHE A 40 1.43 -4.81 5.00
N ALA A 41 2.36 -5.63 4.53
CA ALA A 41 2.02 -6.75 3.66
C ALA A 41 1.15 -7.77 4.38
N LYS A 42 1.44 -8.01 5.64
CA LYS A 42 0.63 -8.93 6.43
C LYS A 42 -0.79 -8.41 6.57
N PHE A 43 -0.93 -7.14 6.89
CA PHE A 43 -2.24 -6.52 7.04
C PHE A 43 -3.00 -6.56 5.72
N ALA A 44 -2.32 -6.24 4.63
CA ALA A 44 -2.96 -6.20 3.32
C ALA A 44 -3.47 -7.58 2.91
N ARG A 45 -2.67 -8.62 3.16
CA ARG A 45 -3.09 -9.97 2.84
C ARG A 45 -4.33 -10.36 3.62
N GLU A 46 -4.36 -10.04 4.91
CA GLU A 46 -5.51 -10.38 5.74
C GLU A 46 -6.73 -9.59 5.32
N LEU A 47 -6.54 -8.32 4.97
CA LEU A 47 -7.65 -7.51 4.51
C LEU A 47 -8.26 -8.06 3.23
N LEU A 48 -7.41 -8.44 2.28
CA LEU A 48 -7.89 -8.97 1.01
C LEU A 48 -8.67 -10.26 1.20
N LYS A 49 -8.26 -11.09 2.17
CA LYS A 49 -8.98 -12.33 2.44
C LYS A 49 -10.37 -12.08 2.99
N ARG A 50 -10.55 -10.97 3.70
CA ARG A 50 -11.83 -10.66 4.32
C ARG A 50 -12.80 -9.91 3.44
N MET A 51 -12.32 -9.39 2.33
CA MET A 51 -13.18 -8.66 1.41
C MET A 51 -13.88 -9.64 0.46
N PRO A 52 -15.02 -9.26 -0.11
CA PRO A 52 -15.69 -10.12 -1.10
C PRO A 52 -14.73 -10.43 -2.24
N GLN A 53 -14.48 -11.70 -2.48
CA GLN A 53 -13.44 -12.10 -3.42
C GLN A 53 -13.74 -11.68 -4.84
N GLY A 54 -14.99 -11.64 -5.23
CA GLY A 54 -15.34 -11.18 -6.55
C GLY A 54 -14.95 -9.73 -6.79
N ASP A 55 -15.16 -8.89 -5.76
CA ASP A 55 -14.80 -7.48 -5.85
C ASP A 55 -13.29 -7.31 -5.88
N VAL A 56 -12.59 -8.06 -5.03
CA VAL A 56 -11.15 -8.01 -4.97
C VAL A 56 -10.56 -8.39 -6.33
N LYS A 57 -11.08 -9.45 -6.92
CA LYS A 57 -10.60 -9.90 -8.21
C LYS A 57 -10.80 -8.84 -9.28
N GLY A 58 -11.95 -8.19 -9.27
CA GLY A 58 -12.24 -7.14 -10.26
C GLY A 58 -11.30 -5.96 -10.15
N TYR A 59 -11.09 -5.46 -8.94
CA TYR A 59 -10.21 -4.34 -8.74
C TYR A 59 -8.76 -4.72 -9.01
N ALA A 60 -8.35 -5.91 -8.58
CA ALA A 60 -6.98 -6.35 -8.80
C ALA A 60 -6.69 -6.50 -10.28
N LYS A 61 -7.64 -7.04 -11.03
CA LYS A 61 -7.47 -7.22 -12.47
C LYS A 61 -7.31 -5.88 -13.16
N ARG A 62 -8.13 -4.91 -12.78
CA ARG A 62 -8.04 -3.58 -13.37
C ARG A 62 -6.69 -2.93 -13.07
N LEU A 63 -6.24 -3.04 -11.84
CA LEU A 63 -4.96 -2.46 -11.44
C LEU A 63 -3.80 -3.11 -12.17
N LEU A 64 -3.86 -4.42 -12.34
CA LEU A 64 -2.84 -5.14 -13.08
C LEU A 64 -2.76 -4.67 -14.52
N GLU A 65 -3.91 -4.38 -15.12
CA GLU A 65 -3.94 -3.88 -16.49
C GLU A 65 -3.31 -2.50 -16.59
N GLU A 66 -3.53 -1.66 -15.58
CA GLU A 66 -2.93 -0.34 -15.57
C GLU A 66 -1.42 -0.43 -15.43
N TYR A 67 -0.94 -1.30 -14.55
CA TYR A 67 0.49 -1.49 -14.39
C TYR A 67 1.12 -2.05 -15.66
N GLU A 68 0.42 -2.97 -16.31
CA GLU A 68 0.93 -3.58 -17.53
C GLU A 68 1.11 -2.52 -18.61
N GLU A 69 0.19 -1.59 -18.69
CA GLU A 69 0.28 -0.53 -19.66
C GLU A 69 1.48 0.38 -19.36
N ILE A 70 1.67 0.72 -18.11
CA ILE A 70 2.80 1.55 -17.71
C ILE A 70 4.13 0.86 -18.01
N LEU A 71 4.22 -0.42 -17.69
CA LEU A 71 5.44 -1.17 -17.95
C LEU A 71 5.71 -1.30 -19.44
N SER A 72 4.65 -1.44 -20.21
CA SER A 72 4.79 -1.53 -21.67
C SER A 72 5.36 -0.24 -22.23
N GLN A 73 4.90 0.90 -21.73
CA GLN A 73 5.42 2.18 -22.19
C GLN A 73 6.88 2.36 -21.81
N ARG A 74 7.25 1.91 -20.61
CA ARG A 74 8.64 2.00 -20.20
C ARG A 74 9.53 1.13 -21.07
N ALA A 75 9.05 -0.03 -21.43
CA ALA A 75 9.82 -0.92 -22.28
C ALA A 75 10.04 -0.30 -23.65
N LYS A 76 9.03 0.37 -24.19
CA LYS A 76 9.17 1.03 -25.47
C LYS A 76 10.21 2.14 -25.41
N LEU A 77 10.19 2.91 -24.33
CA LEU A 77 11.17 3.98 -24.18
C LEU A 77 12.57 3.44 -24.12
N ARG A 78 12.76 2.31 -23.43
CA ARG A 78 14.08 1.72 -23.36
C ARG A 78 14.55 1.25 -24.71
N SER A 79 13.62 0.67 -25.49
CA SER A 79 13.98 0.16 -26.79
C SER A 79 14.50 1.26 -27.69
N LYS A 80 13.95 2.45 -27.55
CA LYS A 80 14.36 3.53 -28.42
C LYS A 80 15.75 4.06 -28.09
N ARG A 81 16.30 3.66 -26.99
CA ARG A 81 17.58 4.20 -26.59
C ARG A 81 18.76 3.51 -27.22
N ILE A 82 18.56 2.50 -27.94
CA ILE A 82 19.64 1.77 -28.60
C ILE A 82 20.34 2.60 -29.66
#